data_345b0942482e0c4e4084d34a0b0df9c3
#
_entry.id   345b0942482e0c4e4084d34a0b0df9c3
#
_cell.length_a   1.000
_cell.length_b   1.000
_cell.length_c   1.000
_cell.angle_alpha   90.00
_cell.angle_beta   90.00
_cell.angle_gamma   90.00
#
_symmetry.space_group_name_H-M   'P 1'
#
loop_
_entity.id
_entity.type
_entity.pdbx_description
1 polymer ?
#
loop_
_entity_poly.entity_id
_entity_poly.type
_entity_poly.pdbx_seq_one_letter_code
_entity_poly.pdbx_strand_id
1 'polypeptide(L)'
;MKILLMGEYSNVHATLAEGLRKLGHHVTVLSNGDFWKNYPRDIDLVRKPGKLGGIMYMMKLYTNVHKLRGYDIVQLINPMFLELKAERIFPIYQYLRKHNKKIILGGFGMDYYWVSVCCKDKPLRYSDFNIGDELRTNADALKERKDWLGTEKGRLNQMIAEDCDGIITGLYEYWACYQPVFPQKTTFIPFPIKPKLITSGNGNSYTNAENHQVIPLDIPKKVKLFIGINKNRSEYKGTDIMLKAAQTIAKKYPDKAELRIAESIPFAEYVKMMNGSDAILDQLYSYTPSMNPLEAMARGIICIGGGEPENYEIIQEDKLRPIINVLPNYESVYQELEHLVLHPELVPLLKQQSIEYISKHHDYIKVAKRYEAFYQKLLIR
;
A
#
# COMPACT_ATOMS: atom_id res chain seq x y z
N MET A 1 22.39 -1.17 12.63
CA MET A 1 21.43 -0.45 13.48
C MET A 1 20.47 -1.45 14.15
N LYS A 2 19.93 -1.08 15.31
CA LYS A 2 18.83 -1.78 15.96
C LYS A 2 17.53 -1.04 15.65
N ILE A 3 16.59 -1.71 14.96
CA ILE A 3 15.40 -1.08 14.37
C ILE A 3 14.15 -1.76 14.91
N LEU A 4 13.17 -0.97 15.35
CA LEU A 4 11.83 -1.44 15.73
C LEU A 4 10.80 -0.92 14.72
N LEU A 5 10.07 -1.83 14.09
CA LEU A 5 8.95 -1.52 13.19
C LEU A 5 7.64 -1.85 13.93
N MET A 6 6.79 -0.86 14.15
CA MET A 6 5.55 -1.00 14.92
C MET A 6 4.31 -0.85 14.04
N GLY A 7 3.44 -1.84 14.11
CA GLY A 7 2.25 -1.96 13.27
C GLY A 7 2.54 -2.62 11.93
N GLU A 8 1.48 -2.99 11.22
CA GLU A 8 1.56 -3.62 9.89
C GLU A 8 0.37 -3.24 9.04
N TYR A 9 0.63 -2.84 7.80
CA TYR A 9 -0.38 -2.70 6.75
C TYR A 9 0.11 -3.40 5.48
N SER A 10 -0.65 -4.36 5.02
CA SER A 10 -0.47 -5.02 3.72
C SER A 10 0.95 -5.51 3.43
N ASN A 11 1.67 -6.03 4.45
CA ASN A 11 3.02 -6.59 4.34
C ASN A 11 4.17 -5.55 4.17
N VAL A 12 3.91 -4.27 4.45
CA VAL A 12 4.92 -3.22 4.29
C VAL A 12 6.08 -3.41 5.27
N HIS A 13 5.80 -3.48 6.58
CA HIS A 13 6.84 -3.61 7.60
C HIS A 13 7.51 -4.98 7.59
N ALA A 14 6.77 -6.06 7.38
CA ALA A 14 7.36 -7.39 7.32
C ALA A 14 8.32 -7.54 6.12
N THR A 15 7.95 -7.04 4.94
CA THR A 15 8.82 -7.04 3.75
C THR A 15 10.03 -6.12 3.92
N LEU A 16 9.82 -4.92 4.49
CA LEU A 16 10.92 -4.00 4.82
C LEU A 16 11.90 -4.62 5.82
N ALA A 17 11.40 -5.28 6.87
CA ALA A 17 12.22 -5.95 7.87
C ALA A 17 13.13 -7.02 7.25
N GLU A 18 12.61 -7.79 6.31
CA GLU A 18 13.41 -8.79 5.60
C GLU A 18 14.54 -8.12 4.79
N GLY A 19 14.25 -7.05 4.07
CA GLY A 19 15.25 -6.28 3.31
C GLY A 19 16.34 -5.71 4.23
N LEU A 20 15.94 -5.06 5.33
CA LEU A 20 16.87 -4.48 6.31
C LEU A 20 17.73 -5.56 7.01
N ARG A 21 17.16 -6.74 7.31
CA ARG A 21 17.93 -7.87 7.87
C ARG A 21 18.98 -8.38 6.89
N LYS A 22 18.67 -8.44 5.59
CA LYS A 22 19.65 -8.80 4.55
C LYS A 22 20.79 -7.77 4.41
N LEU A 23 20.55 -6.52 4.81
CA LEU A 23 21.58 -5.47 4.91
C LEU A 23 22.37 -5.51 6.24
N GLY A 24 22.14 -6.53 7.09
CA GLY A 24 22.88 -6.74 8.34
C GLY A 24 22.32 -5.97 9.55
N HIS A 25 21.08 -5.47 9.49
CA HIS A 25 20.45 -4.79 10.62
C HIS A 25 19.72 -5.74 11.57
N HIS A 26 19.68 -5.41 12.85
CA HIS A 26 18.83 -6.07 13.84
C HIS A 26 17.45 -5.44 13.83
N VAL A 27 16.47 -6.14 13.23
CA VAL A 27 15.10 -5.63 13.08
C VAL A 27 14.12 -6.43 13.90
N THR A 28 13.32 -5.75 14.69
CA THR A 28 12.18 -6.30 15.43
C THR A 28 10.89 -5.77 14.85
N VAL A 29 9.98 -6.64 14.46
CA VAL A 29 8.62 -6.29 14.00
C VAL A 29 7.64 -6.59 15.12
N LEU A 30 6.89 -5.58 15.55
CA LEU A 30 5.80 -5.69 16.51
C LEU A 30 4.49 -5.34 15.81
N SER A 31 3.58 -6.28 15.65
CA SER A 31 2.31 -6.04 14.97
C SER A 31 1.24 -7.08 15.32
N ASN A 32 0.02 -6.89 14.80
CA ASN A 32 -1.04 -7.88 14.77
C ASN A 32 -1.01 -8.74 13.48
N GLY A 33 -0.03 -8.54 12.60
CA GLY A 33 0.08 -9.23 11.31
C GLY A 33 -0.95 -8.81 10.26
N ASP A 34 -1.56 -7.62 10.39
CA ASP A 34 -2.65 -7.13 9.54
C ASP A 34 -3.86 -8.09 9.55
N PHE A 35 -4.29 -8.45 10.77
CA PHE A 35 -5.47 -9.28 11.05
C PHE A 35 -5.41 -10.69 10.41
N TRP A 36 -6.38 -11.00 9.55
CA TRP A 36 -6.55 -12.31 8.91
C TRP A 36 -5.44 -12.64 7.88
N LYS A 37 -4.66 -11.65 7.42
CA LYS A 37 -3.53 -11.85 6.51
C LYS A 37 -2.33 -12.50 7.20
N ASN A 38 -2.21 -12.32 8.52
CA ASN A 38 -1.25 -12.98 9.40
C ASN A 38 0.22 -12.87 8.95
N TYR A 39 0.66 -11.68 8.56
CA TYR A 39 2.04 -11.44 8.14
C TYR A 39 3.08 -11.71 9.24
N PRO A 40 4.32 -12.06 8.88
CA PRO A 40 5.40 -12.38 9.82
C PRO A 40 5.71 -11.23 10.78
N ARG A 41 5.96 -11.55 12.04
CA ARG A 41 6.32 -10.63 13.11
C ARG A 41 7.10 -11.32 14.23
N ASP A 42 7.89 -10.55 14.99
CA ASP A 42 8.69 -11.08 16.11
C ASP A 42 7.92 -10.97 17.42
N ILE A 43 7.18 -9.86 17.61
CA ILE A 43 6.30 -9.67 18.77
C ILE A 43 4.87 -9.60 18.27
N ASP A 44 4.13 -10.66 18.55
CA ASP A 44 2.73 -10.76 18.17
C ASP A 44 1.83 -9.98 19.14
N LEU A 45 1.07 -9.00 18.62
CA LEU A 45 0.08 -8.22 19.35
C LEU A 45 -1.32 -8.33 18.71
N VAL A 46 -1.77 -9.54 18.44
CA VAL A 46 -3.16 -9.78 18.03
C VAL A 46 -4.11 -9.49 19.18
N ARG A 47 -5.12 -8.69 18.91
CA ARG A 47 -6.21 -8.40 19.84
C ARG A 47 -7.40 -9.31 19.55
N LYS A 48 -7.84 -10.07 20.55
CA LYS A 48 -9.08 -10.83 20.46
C LYS A 48 -10.31 -9.90 20.66
N PRO A 49 -11.47 -10.21 20.06
CA PRO A 49 -12.69 -9.45 20.24
C PRO A 49 -13.14 -9.37 21.70
N GLY A 50 -13.91 -8.33 22.02
CA GLY A 50 -14.55 -8.15 23.31
C GLY A 50 -13.68 -7.50 24.40
N LYS A 51 -14.28 -7.30 25.57
CA LYS A 51 -13.63 -6.61 26.71
C LYS A 51 -12.45 -7.41 27.27
N LEU A 52 -12.61 -8.71 27.43
CA LEU A 52 -11.54 -9.61 27.92
C LEU A 52 -10.35 -9.63 26.96
N GLY A 53 -10.60 -9.68 25.64
CA GLY A 53 -9.56 -9.58 24.62
C GLY A 53 -8.79 -8.26 24.71
N GLY A 54 -9.46 -7.16 25.00
CA GLY A 54 -8.81 -5.86 25.24
C GLY A 54 -7.92 -5.86 26.48
N ILE A 55 -8.36 -6.48 27.59
CA ILE A 55 -7.55 -6.61 28.83
C ILE A 55 -6.28 -7.47 28.53
N MET A 56 -6.45 -8.63 27.92
CA MET A 56 -5.33 -9.51 27.55
C MET A 56 -4.34 -8.81 26.61
N TYR A 57 -4.83 -8.01 25.67
CA TYR A 57 -3.99 -7.19 24.78
C TYR A 57 -3.14 -6.20 25.59
N MET A 58 -3.76 -5.47 26.54
CA MET A 58 -3.04 -4.52 27.40
C MET A 58 -2.00 -5.24 28.25
N MET A 59 -2.34 -6.37 28.87
CA MET A 59 -1.37 -7.18 29.65
C MET A 59 -0.18 -7.60 28.77
N LYS A 60 -0.45 -8.13 27.58
CA LYS A 60 0.59 -8.54 26.62
C LYS A 60 1.47 -7.37 26.19
N LEU A 61 0.89 -6.19 25.97
CA LEU A 61 1.64 -4.99 25.64
C LEU A 61 2.55 -4.57 26.81
N TYR A 62 2.01 -4.47 28.01
CA TYR A 62 2.79 -4.05 29.20
C TYR A 62 3.90 -5.04 29.57
N THR A 63 3.65 -6.35 29.45
CA THR A 63 4.70 -7.36 29.69
C THR A 63 5.83 -7.30 28.66
N ASN A 64 5.59 -6.72 27.48
CA ASN A 64 6.60 -6.55 26.43
C ASN A 64 7.15 -5.13 26.32
N VAL A 65 6.65 -4.15 27.11
CA VAL A 65 7.07 -2.76 26.99
C VAL A 65 8.56 -2.57 27.20
N HIS A 66 9.18 -3.38 28.07
CA HIS A 66 10.64 -3.34 28.33
C HIS A 66 11.46 -3.73 27.09
N LYS A 67 10.88 -4.44 26.11
CA LYS A 67 11.51 -4.81 24.83
C LYS A 67 11.46 -3.66 23.81
N LEU A 68 10.68 -2.60 24.06
CA LEU A 68 10.47 -1.48 23.16
C LEU A 68 11.46 -0.32 23.40
N ARG A 69 12.64 -0.61 23.97
CA ARG A 69 13.66 0.38 24.30
C ARG A 69 15.03 0.04 23.74
N GLY A 70 15.86 1.07 23.60
CA GLY A 70 17.27 0.92 23.18
C GLY A 70 17.42 0.64 21.69
N TYR A 71 16.45 1.10 20.87
CA TYR A 71 16.55 1.08 19.42
C TYR A 71 17.19 2.37 18.90
N ASP A 72 17.95 2.24 17.83
CA ASP A 72 18.44 3.39 17.07
C ASP A 72 17.29 4.08 16.34
N ILE A 73 16.40 3.28 15.78
CA ILE A 73 15.23 3.72 15.02
C ILE A 73 13.97 3.00 15.52
N VAL A 74 12.91 3.75 15.74
CA VAL A 74 11.54 3.24 15.86
C VAL A 74 10.71 3.81 14.72
N GLN A 75 10.16 2.96 13.86
CA GLN A 75 9.25 3.38 12.82
C GLN A 75 7.84 2.91 13.11
N LEU A 76 6.90 3.85 13.10
CA LEU A 76 5.48 3.63 13.27
C LEU A 76 4.83 3.49 11.89
N ILE A 77 4.01 2.46 11.68
CA ILE A 77 3.30 2.26 10.40
C ILE A 77 2.33 3.42 10.10
N ASN A 78 1.76 4.00 11.15
CA ASN A 78 0.70 5.00 11.12
C ASN A 78 0.56 5.56 12.55
N PRO A 79 -0.08 6.72 12.81
CA PRO A 79 -0.30 7.21 14.18
C PRO A 79 -1.09 6.23 15.06
N MET A 80 -1.94 5.39 14.47
CA MET A 80 -2.68 4.33 15.18
C MET A 80 -1.93 2.98 15.10
N PHE A 81 -0.63 2.96 15.41
CA PHE A 81 0.26 1.79 15.32
C PHE A 81 -0.03 0.64 16.31
N LEU A 82 -1.01 0.82 17.19
CA LEU A 82 -1.54 -0.19 18.12
C LEU A 82 -3.07 -0.22 18.06
N GLU A 83 -3.66 -1.39 18.33
CA GLU A 83 -5.13 -1.57 18.38
C GLU A 83 -5.73 -1.04 19.69
N LEU A 84 -5.46 0.24 19.98
CA LEU A 84 -5.91 0.97 21.17
C LEU A 84 -6.61 2.26 20.76
N LYS A 85 -7.36 2.83 21.71
CA LYS A 85 -7.81 4.21 21.57
C LYS A 85 -6.63 5.17 21.62
N ALA A 86 -6.73 6.31 20.95
CA ALA A 86 -5.65 7.31 20.85
C ALA A 86 -5.11 7.73 22.23
N GLU A 87 -5.99 7.92 23.22
CA GLU A 87 -5.62 8.31 24.58
C GLU A 87 -4.73 7.28 25.28
N ARG A 88 -4.78 6.02 24.86
CA ARG A 88 -3.91 4.95 25.39
C ARG A 88 -2.64 4.77 24.58
N ILE A 89 -2.62 5.21 23.33
CA ILE A 89 -1.41 5.20 22.48
C ILE A 89 -0.46 6.32 22.91
N PHE A 90 -0.99 7.47 23.31
CA PHE A 90 -0.21 8.64 23.72
C PHE A 90 0.89 8.31 24.75
N PRO A 91 0.64 7.70 25.92
CA PRO A 91 1.69 7.36 26.88
C PRO A 91 2.68 6.33 26.35
N ILE A 92 2.27 5.44 25.46
CA ILE A 92 3.18 4.48 24.80
C ILE A 92 4.14 5.23 23.86
N TYR A 93 3.62 6.18 23.08
CA TYR A 93 4.46 7.03 22.24
C TYR A 93 5.48 7.80 23.07
N GLN A 94 5.08 8.41 24.17
CA GLN A 94 6.01 9.11 25.09
C GLN A 94 7.08 8.18 25.66
N TYR A 95 6.70 6.94 26.00
CA TYR A 95 7.67 5.93 26.42
C TYR A 95 8.68 5.61 25.31
N LEU A 96 8.21 5.41 24.07
CA LEU A 96 9.09 5.16 22.92
C LEU A 96 10.05 6.33 22.69
N ARG A 97 9.55 7.57 22.74
CA ARG A 97 10.33 8.79 22.56
C ARG A 97 11.43 8.94 23.59
N LYS A 98 11.13 8.61 24.85
CA LYS A 98 12.08 8.71 25.96
C LYS A 98 13.20 7.66 25.91
N HIS A 99 12.94 6.48 25.35
CA HIS A 99 13.83 5.32 25.50
C HIS A 99 14.50 4.86 24.19
N ASN A 100 14.31 5.57 23.08
CA ASN A 100 14.91 5.27 21.79
C ASN A 100 15.50 6.54 21.17
N LYS A 101 16.41 6.40 20.18
CA LYS A 101 17.13 7.55 19.64
C LYS A 101 16.28 8.38 18.67
N LYS A 102 15.67 7.75 17.68
CA LYS A 102 14.88 8.42 16.63
C LYS A 102 13.55 7.73 16.42
N ILE A 103 12.49 8.54 16.23
CA ILE A 103 11.15 8.06 15.89
C ILE A 103 10.76 8.57 14.51
N ILE A 104 10.21 7.68 13.69
CA ILE A 104 9.76 7.97 12.34
C ILE A 104 8.29 7.61 12.22
N LEU A 105 7.51 8.54 11.68
CA LEU A 105 6.09 8.31 11.35
C LEU A 105 5.96 7.81 9.91
N GLY A 106 5.26 6.71 9.70
CA GLY A 106 4.77 6.27 8.40
C GLY A 106 3.43 6.90 8.05
N GLY A 107 3.37 7.63 6.96
CA GLY A 107 2.13 8.04 6.31
C GLY A 107 1.70 6.95 5.30
N PHE A 108 1.22 5.80 5.82
CA PHE A 108 0.96 4.61 5.00
C PHE A 108 -0.50 4.17 5.02
N GLY A 109 -1.38 4.95 5.59
CA GLY A 109 -2.79 4.63 5.68
C GLY A 109 -3.62 5.82 6.13
N MET A 110 -4.92 5.61 6.30
CA MET A 110 -5.85 6.65 6.74
C MET A 110 -5.36 7.34 8.00
N ASP A 111 -5.26 8.68 7.96
CA ASP A 111 -4.81 9.51 9.06
C ASP A 111 -5.36 10.94 8.99
N TYR A 112 -5.02 11.77 9.97
CA TYR A 112 -5.51 13.15 10.05
C TYR A 112 -5.06 14.01 8.87
N TYR A 113 -3.80 13.91 8.43
CA TYR A 113 -3.27 14.76 7.36
C TYR A 113 -3.89 14.39 6.02
N TRP A 114 -4.05 13.09 5.74
CA TRP A 114 -4.75 12.63 4.56
C TRP A 114 -6.19 13.16 4.52
N VAL A 115 -6.94 13.04 5.62
CA VAL A 115 -8.33 13.53 5.69
C VAL A 115 -8.38 15.06 5.63
N SER A 116 -7.60 15.74 6.46
CA SER A 116 -7.69 17.20 6.63
C SER A 116 -7.25 17.96 5.37
N VAL A 117 -6.11 17.58 4.80
CA VAL A 117 -5.53 18.27 3.63
C VAL A 117 -6.40 18.00 2.39
N CYS A 118 -6.83 16.76 2.16
CA CYS A 118 -7.74 16.49 1.03
C CYS A 118 -9.10 17.18 1.18
N CYS A 119 -9.60 17.42 2.39
CA CYS A 119 -10.86 18.14 2.58
C CYS A 119 -10.72 19.67 2.47
N LYS A 120 -9.58 20.23 2.89
CA LYS A 120 -9.38 21.69 2.93
C LYS A 120 -8.66 22.21 1.69
N ASP A 121 -7.46 21.70 1.45
CA ASP A 121 -6.53 22.24 0.46
C ASP A 121 -6.67 21.56 -0.91
N LYS A 122 -7.20 20.34 -0.93
CA LYS A 122 -7.50 19.53 -2.13
C LYS A 122 -6.34 19.52 -3.13
N PRO A 123 -5.13 19.08 -2.72
CA PRO A 123 -3.94 19.09 -3.57
C PRO A 123 -4.03 18.10 -4.73
N LEU A 124 -5.04 17.24 -4.71
CA LEU A 124 -5.28 16.18 -5.68
C LEU A 124 -6.56 16.46 -6.46
N ARG A 125 -6.57 16.19 -7.77
CA ARG A 125 -7.76 16.30 -8.64
C ARG A 125 -8.92 15.43 -8.15
N TYR A 126 -8.59 14.32 -7.54
CA TYR A 126 -9.53 13.41 -6.87
C TYR A 126 -8.83 12.62 -5.76
N SER A 127 -9.59 12.21 -4.76
CA SER A 127 -9.11 11.43 -3.63
C SER A 127 -10.25 10.63 -2.98
N ASP A 128 -9.96 9.99 -1.87
CA ASP A 128 -11.00 9.40 -1.01
C ASP A 128 -12.03 10.45 -0.53
N PHE A 129 -11.70 11.75 -0.57
CA PHE A 129 -12.48 12.84 0.04
C PHE A 129 -12.98 13.91 -0.92
N ASN A 130 -12.44 14.00 -2.13
CA ASN A 130 -12.84 15.00 -3.12
C ASN A 130 -12.84 14.46 -4.55
N ILE A 131 -13.62 15.12 -5.41
CA ILE A 131 -13.54 15.05 -6.87
C ILE A 131 -13.56 16.51 -7.34
N GLY A 132 -12.44 16.99 -7.89
CA GLY A 132 -12.24 18.41 -8.12
C GLY A 132 -12.40 19.20 -6.82
N ASP A 133 -13.20 20.26 -6.87
CA ASP A 133 -13.49 21.11 -5.70
C ASP A 133 -14.61 20.57 -4.80
N GLU A 134 -15.32 19.54 -5.22
CA GLU A 134 -16.43 18.99 -4.47
C GLU A 134 -15.97 17.89 -3.50
N LEU A 135 -16.50 17.94 -2.27
CA LEU A 135 -16.25 16.90 -1.27
C LEU A 135 -17.15 15.69 -1.52
N ARG A 136 -16.57 14.53 -1.47
CA ARG A 136 -17.31 13.25 -1.51
C ARG A 136 -18.16 13.11 -0.25
N THR A 137 -19.39 12.61 -0.44
CA THR A 137 -20.40 12.46 0.61
C THR A 137 -20.81 11.00 0.86
N ASN A 138 -20.11 10.05 0.25
CA ASN A 138 -20.33 8.63 0.53
C ASN A 138 -20.05 8.30 2.00
N ALA A 139 -20.67 7.24 2.50
CA ALA A 139 -20.67 6.86 3.91
C ALA A 139 -19.26 6.74 4.52
N ASP A 140 -18.33 6.15 3.79
CA ASP A 140 -16.93 5.98 4.25
C ASP A 140 -16.20 7.32 4.37
N ALA A 141 -16.33 8.22 3.38
CA ALA A 141 -15.72 9.54 3.43
C ALA A 141 -16.24 10.36 4.63
N LEU A 142 -17.55 10.34 4.86
CA LEU A 142 -18.16 11.01 6.01
C LEU A 142 -17.71 10.40 7.33
N LYS A 143 -17.60 9.06 7.41
CA LYS A 143 -17.13 8.34 8.59
C LYS A 143 -15.70 8.71 8.92
N GLU A 144 -14.78 8.66 7.94
CA GLU A 144 -13.36 8.97 8.17
C GLU A 144 -13.17 10.45 8.57
N ARG A 145 -13.91 11.38 7.97
CA ARG A 145 -13.92 12.79 8.39
C ARG A 145 -14.34 12.94 9.85
N LYS A 146 -15.39 12.24 10.28
CA LYS A 146 -15.85 12.23 11.68
C LYS A 146 -14.83 11.57 12.61
N ASP A 147 -14.15 10.52 12.17
CA ASP A 147 -13.19 9.76 12.98
C ASP A 147 -11.88 10.52 13.23
N TRP A 148 -11.48 11.39 12.30
CA TRP A 148 -10.18 12.06 12.36
C TRP A 148 -10.24 13.55 12.69
N LEU A 149 -11.25 14.30 12.20
CA LEU A 149 -11.31 15.74 12.38
C LEU A 149 -11.89 16.11 13.76
N GLY A 150 -11.14 16.91 14.54
CA GLY A 150 -11.52 17.37 15.88
C GLY A 150 -11.54 16.27 16.95
N THR A 151 -10.91 15.13 16.72
CA THR A 151 -10.93 13.96 17.61
C THR A 151 -9.56 13.71 18.27
N GLU A 152 -9.52 12.80 19.26
CA GLU A 152 -8.28 12.37 19.91
C GLU A 152 -7.34 11.64 18.90
N LYS A 153 -7.86 10.94 17.89
CA LYS A 153 -7.03 10.36 16.82
C LYS A 153 -6.31 11.45 16.03
N GLY A 154 -7.03 12.51 15.66
CA GLY A 154 -6.45 13.65 14.96
C GLY A 154 -5.38 14.35 15.81
N ARG A 155 -5.66 14.60 17.10
CA ARG A 155 -4.69 15.20 18.03
C ARG A 155 -3.43 14.34 18.20
N LEU A 156 -3.60 13.02 18.34
CA LEU A 156 -2.47 12.10 18.42
C LEU A 156 -1.59 12.16 17.17
N ASN A 157 -2.19 12.16 15.98
CA ASN A 157 -1.44 12.24 14.73
C ASN A 157 -0.68 13.55 14.59
N GLN A 158 -1.33 14.69 14.90
CA GLN A 158 -0.70 15.99 14.88
C GLN A 158 0.52 16.03 15.83
N MET A 159 0.35 15.59 17.07
CA MET A 159 1.42 15.54 18.05
C MET A 159 2.58 14.64 17.59
N ILE A 160 2.29 13.44 17.07
CA ILE A 160 3.36 12.54 16.58
C ILE A 160 4.09 13.16 15.39
N ALA A 161 3.38 13.75 14.42
CA ALA A 161 3.97 14.35 13.24
C ALA A 161 4.85 15.56 13.58
N GLU A 162 4.45 16.36 14.58
CA GLU A 162 5.24 17.50 15.06
C GLU A 162 6.50 17.04 15.82
N ASP A 163 6.41 16.03 16.69
CA ASP A 163 7.48 15.57 17.58
C ASP A 163 8.45 14.58 16.93
N CYS A 164 8.03 13.78 15.96
CA CYS A 164 8.88 12.75 15.34
C CYS A 164 10.07 13.35 14.58
N ASP A 165 11.13 12.56 14.43
CA ASP A 165 12.37 12.97 13.74
C ASP A 165 12.27 12.95 12.22
N GLY A 166 11.33 12.19 11.67
CA GLY A 166 11.10 12.08 10.23
C GLY A 166 9.76 11.47 9.89
N ILE A 167 9.30 11.72 8.67
CA ILE A 167 8.05 11.18 8.11
C ILE A 167 8.38 10.50 6.79
N ILE A 168 7.91 9.27 6.62
CA ILE A 168 8.04 8.54 5.35
C ILE A 168 6.66 8.31 4.77
N THR A 169 6.49 8.60 3.48
CA THR A 169 5.29 8.29 2.72
C THR A 169 5.62 7.33 1.60
N GLY A 170 4.74 6.37 1.33
CA GLY A 170 4.94 5.33 0.32
C GLY A 170 4.12 5.50 -0.96
N LEU A 171 3.12 6.38 -0.92
CA LEU A 171 2.25 6.76 -2.04
C LEU A 171 2.31 8.27 -2.24
N TYR A 172 2.18 8.72 -3.50
CA TYR A 172 2.18 10.15 -3.83
C TYR A 172 1.09 10.91 -3.08
N GLU A 173 -0.08 10.31 -2.94
CA GLU A 173 -1.23 10.91 -2.27
C GLU A 173 -0.90 11.34 -0.83
N TYR A 174 -0.25 10.48 -0.06
CA TYR A 174 0.18 10.81 1.30
C TYR A 174 1.32 11.83 1.28
N TRP A 175 2.26 11.72 0.33
CA TRP A 175 3.33 12.69 0.16
C TRP A 175 2.77 14.10 -0.09
N ALA A 176 1.79 14.24 -0.97
CA ALA A 176 1.13 15.51 -1.26
C ALA A 176 0.42 16.13 -0.05
N CYS A 177 0.04 15.31 0.95
CA CYS A 177 -0.58 15.80 2.18
C CYS A 177 0.42 16.13 3.29
N TYR A 178 1.54 15.43 3.37
CA TYR A 178 2.53 15.63 4.43
C TYR A 178 3.64 16.62 4.07
N GLN A 179 4.13 16.57 2.83
CA GLN A 179 5.28 17.37 2.41
C GLN A 179 5.06 18.89 2.50
N PRO A 180 3.91 19.46 2.13
CA PRO A 180 3.67 20.89 2.29
C PRO A 180 3.63 21.36 3.75
N VAL A 181 3.21 20.48 4.67
CA VAL A 181 3.13 20.77 6.12
C VAL A 181 4.47 20.58 6.81
N PHE A 182 5.22 19.52 6.44
CA PHE A 182 6.50 19.14 7.06
C PHE A 182 7.61 18.98 6.01
N PRO A 183 7.98 20.03 5.25
CA PRO A 183 8.92 19.91 4.13
C PRO A 183 10.31 19.42 4.54
N GLN A 184 10.76 19.71 5.78
CA GLN A 184 12.08 19.32 6.28
C GLN A 184 12.17 17.91 6.85
N LYS A 185 11.02 17.27 7.11
CA LYS A 185 10.91 15.94 7.72
C LYS A 185 10.41 14.87 6.77
N THR A 186 9.62 15.24 5.73
CA THR A 186 8.92 14.30 4.85
C THR A 186 9.83 13.81 3.75
N THR A 187 9.89 12.49 3.58
CA THR A 187 10.64 11.82 2.50
C THR A 187 9.74 10.78 1.86
N PHE A 188 9.75 10.73 0.52
CA PHE A 188 9.08 9.69 -0.23
C PHE A 188 10.00 8.48 -0.41
N ILE A 189 9.55 7.30 0.03
CA ILE A 189 10.20 6.02 -0.23
C ILE A 189 9.10 5.02 -0.63
N PRO A 190 9.13 4.46 -1.85
CA PRO A 190 8.10 3.57 -2.34
C PRO A 190 8.00 2.30 -1.49
N PHE A 191 6.85 1.63 -1.54
CA PHE A 191 6.63 0.40 -0.80
C PHE A 191 7.54 -0.75 -1.27
N PRO A 192 8.06 -1.57 -0.34
CA PRO A 192 8.91 -2.71 -0.65
C PRO A 192 8.09 -3.90 -1.13
N ILE A 193 8.44 -4.48 -2.26
CA ILE A 193 7.84 -5.69 -2.82
C ILE A 193 8.92 -6.75 -3.04
N LYS A 194 8.63 -8.00 -2.66
CA LYS A 194 9.47 -9.13 -3.03
C LYS A 194 9.23 -9.48 -4.50
N PRO A 195 10.24 -9.45 -5.38
CA PRO A 195 10.06 -9.91 -6.74
C PRO A 195 9.57 -11.36 -6.76
N LYS A 196 8.56 -11.63 -7.57
CA LYS A 196 7.99 -12.97 -7.76
C LYS A 196 8.49 -13.63 -9.04
N LEU A 197 8.87 -12.80 -10.01
CA LEU A 197 9.39 -13.24 -11.29
C LEU A 197 10.82 -12.68 -11.52
N ILE A 198 11.66 -13.50 -12.13
CA ILE A 198 13.04 -13.18 -12.50
C ILE A 198 13.14 -13.27 -14.02
N THR A 199 13.79 -12.29 -14.66
CA THR A 199 14.00 -12.27 -16.10
C THR A 199 14.81 -13.50 -16.53
N SER A 200 14.29 -14.29 -17.44
CA SER A 200 15.05 -15.37 -18.10
C SER A 200 16.04 -14.77 -19.09
N GLY A 201 17.20 -15.38 -19.27
CA GLY A 201 18.31 -14.83 -20.05
C GLY A 201 18.02 -14.46 -21.51
N ASN A 202 16.87 -14.85 -22.08
CA ASN A 202 16.45 -14.57 -23.45
C ASN A 202 15.41 -13.44 -23.58
N GLY A 203 15.03 -12.78 -22.50
CA GLY A 203 14.10 -11.63 -22.53
C GLY A 203 12.61 -11.93 -22.84
N ASN A 204 12.30 -13.11 -23.36
CA ASN A 204 10.93 -13.46 -23.80
C ASN A 204 10.14 -14.32 -22.79
N SER A 205 10.72 -14.60 -21.65
CA SER A 205 10.09 -15.37 -20.59
C SER A 205 10.59 -14.96 -19.23
N TYR A 206 9.82 -15.25 -18.21
CA TYR A 206 10.18 -15.03 -16.81
C TYR A 206 10.15 -16.34 -16.05
N THR A 207 11.00 -16.46 -15.06
CA THR A 207 11.04 -17.62 -14.17
C THR A 207 10.46 -17.21 -12.83
N ASN A 208 9.52 -17.99 -12.31
CA ASN A 208 8.99 -17.79 -10.96
C ASN A 208 10.12 -17.99 -9.94
N ALA A 209 10.31 -17.00 -9.05
CA ALA A 209 11.39 -17.01 -8.06
C ALA A 209 11.26 -18.12 -7.02
N GLU A 210 10.04 -18.66 -6.82
CA GLU A 210 9.76 -19.67 -5.78
C GLU A 210 9.85 -21.10 -6.32
N ASN A 211 9.31 -21.38 -7.52
CA ASN A 211 9.20 -22.73 -8.09
C ASN A 211 9.96 -22.93 -9.40
N HIS A 212 10.71 -21.93 -9.86
CA HIS A 212 11.49 -21.93 -11.10
C HIS A 212 10.67 -22.25 -12.39
N GLN A 213 9.34 -22.13 -12.33
CA GLN A 213 8.50 -22.32 -13.50
C GLN A 213 8.69 -21.17 -14.49
N VAL A 214 8.93 -21.51 -15.75
CA VAL A 214 9.00 -20.52 -16.84
C VAL A 214 7.59 -20.05 -17.18
N ILE A 215 7.40 -18.72 -17.23
CA ILE A 215 6.15 -18.07 -17.60
C ILE A 215 6.36 -17.36 -18.93
N PRO A 216 5.82 -17.87 -20.03
CA PRO A 216 5.90 -17.21 -21.34
C PRO A 216 5.04 -15.94 -21.31
N LEU A 217 5.48 -14.93 -22.04
CA LEU A 217 4.71 -13.72 -22.30
C LEU A 217 4.05 -13.84 -23.69
N ASP A 218 3.03 -14.66 -23.76
CA ASP A 218 2.28 -14.88 -25.01
C ASP A 218 1.10 -13.91 -25.11
N ILE A 219 0.70 -13.63 -26.35
CA ILE A 219 -0.53 -12.90 -26.65
C ILE A 219 -1.73 -13.77 -26.22
N PRO A 220 -2.57 -13.34 -25.28
CA PRO A 220 -3.67 -14.16 -24.80
C PRO A 220 -4.79 -14.25 -25.87
N LYS A 221 -5.39 -15.42 -26.01
CA LYS A 221 -6.59 -15.60 -26.83
C LYS A 221 -7.78 -14.82 -26.27
N LYS A 222 -7.88 -14.75 -24.92
CA LYS A 222 -8.84 -13.94 -24.18
C LYS A 222 -8.08 -13.20 -23.08
N VAL A 223 -8.30 -11.90 -22.97
CA VAL A 223 -7.77 -11.09 -21.87
C VAL A 223 -8.51 -11.42 -20.59
N LYS A 224 -7.80 -11.90 -19.57
CA LYS A 224 -8.36 -12.31 -18.28
C LYS A 224 -8.27 -11.14 -17.30
N LEU A 225 -9.40 -10.48 -17.08
CA LEU A 225 -9.58 -9.38 -16.15
C LEU A 225 -9.92 -9.93 -14.77
N PHE A 226 -9.25 -9.45 -13.74
CA PHE A 226 -9.51 -9.82 -12.36
C PHE A 226 -9.91 -8.60 -11.55
N ILE A 227 -10.94 -8.73 -10.70
CA ILE A 227 -11.35 -7.70 -9.75
C ILE A 227 -11.59 -8.31 -8.37
N GLY A 228 -10.97 -7.72 -7.34
CA GLY A 228 -11.21 -8.05 -5.95
C GLY A 228 -12.13 -7.04 -5.28
N ILE A 229 -13.26 -7.49 -4.74
CA ILE A 229 -14.27 -6.62 -4.16
C ILE A 229 -14.44 -6.91 -2.67
N ASN A 230 -14.32 -5.84 -1.88
CA ASN A 230 -14.85 -5.80 -0.52
C ASN A 230 -16.16 -5.02 -0.56
N LYS A 231 -17.29 -5.71 -0.37
CA LYS A 231 -18.65 -5.12 -0.44
C LYS A 231 -18.79 -3.86 0.41
N ASN A 232 -18.21 -3.86 1.60
CA ASN A 232 -18.30 -2.75 2.55
C ASN A 232 -17.47 -1.52 2.14
N ARG A 233 -16.62 -1.62 1.12
CA ARG A 233 -15.72 -0.54 0.67
C ARG A 233 -15.79 -0.32 -0.84
N SER A 234 -16.80 -0.84 -1.51
CA SER A 234 -16.88 -0.81 -2.98
C SER A 234 -17.02 0.62 -3.51
N GLU A 235 -17.97 1.38 -2.97
CA GLU A 235 -18.18 2.78 -3.32
C GLU A 235 -16.97 3.66 -2.95
N TYR A 236 -16.35 3.39 -1.80
CA TYR A 236 -15.16 4.09 -1.35
C TYR A 236 -13.98 3.95 -2.33
N LYS A 237 -13.76 2.75 -2.84
CA LYS A 237 -12.68 2.44 -3.80
C LYS A 237 -13.07 2.67 -5.26
N GLY A 238 -14.36 2.83 -5.58
CA GLY A 238 -14.87 2.89 -6.95
C GLY A 238 -14.88 1.53 -7.67
N THR A 239 -14.76 0.42 -6.93
CA THR A 239 -14.79 -0.93 -7.53
C THR A 239 -16.16 -1.31 -8.08
N ASP A 240 -17.25 -0.68 -7.65
CA ASP A 240 -18.58 -0.77 -8.21
C ASP A 240 -18.62 -0.24 -9.66
N ILE A 241 -18.00 0.91 -9.91
CA ILE A 241 -17.87 1.51 -11.24
C ILE A 241 -17.01 0.61 -12.14
N MET A 242 -15.85 0.17 -11.61
CA MET A 242 -14.93 -0.73 -12.34
C MET A 242 -15.60 -2.06 -12.69
N LEU A 243 -16.34 -2.66 -11.75
CA LEU A 243 -17.06 -3.91 -11.97
C LEU A 243 -18.10 -3.76 -13.07
N LYS A 244 -18.90 -2.68 -13.05
CA LYS A 244 -19.92 -2.40 -14.06
C LYS A 244 -19.31 -2.30 -15.46
N ALA A 245 -18.20 -1.59 -15.60
CA ALA A 245 -17.48 -1.48 -16.88
C ALA A 245 -16.93 -2.82 -17.33
N ALA A 246 -16.27 -3.58 -16.45
CA ALA A 246 -15.72 -4.90 -16.77
C ALA A 246 -16.80 -5.92 -17.16
N GLN A 247 -17.96 -5.92 -16.49
CA GLN A 247 -19.10 -6.76 -16.86
C GLN A 247 -19.66 -6.40 -18.23
N THR A 248 -19.72 -5.12 -18.56
CA THR A 248 -20.16 -4.65 -19.87
C THR A 248 -19.20 -5.11 -20.98
N ILE A 249 -17.89 -5.01 -20.76
CA ILE A 249 -16.85 -5.48 -21.69
C ILE A 249 -16.91 -6.99 -21.88
N ALA A 250 -16.98 -7.77 -20.80
CA ALA A 250 -17.06 -9.22 -20.87
C ALA A 250 -18.32 -9.70 -21.61
N LYS A 251 -19.44 -9.00 -21.46
CA LYS A 251 -20.69 -9.28 -22.19
C LYS A 251 -20.60 -8.89 -23.67
N LYS A 252 -19.96 -7.76 -24.00
CA LYS A 252 -19.82 -7.25 -25.37
C LYS A 252 -18.83 -8.08 -26.19
N TYR A 253 -17.78 -8.57 -25.55
CA TYR A 253 -16.67 -9.30 -26.19
C TYR A 253 -16.42 -10.67 -25.55
N PRO A 254 -17.41 -11.60 -25.56
CA PRO A 254 -17.31 -12.89 -24.84
C PRO A 254 -16.19 -13.80 -25.35
N ASP A 255 -15.77 -13.62 -26.61
CA ASP A 255 -14.65 -14.38 -27.18
C ASP A 255 -13.27 -13.75 -26.96
N LYS A 256 -13.21 -12.50 -26.50
CA LYS A 256 -11.96 -11.74 -26.28
C LYS A 256 -11.67 -11.43 -24.81
N ALA A 257 -12.68 -11.43 -23.93
CA ALA A 257 -12.54 -11.11 -22.52
C ALA A 257 -13.08 -12.21 -21.61
N GLU A 258 -12.42 -12.43 -20.48
CA GLU A 258 -12.85 -13.25 -19.35
C GLU A 258 -12.80 -12.39 -18.08
N LEU A 259 -13.90 -12.31 -17.34
CA LEU A 259 -13.95 -11.57 -16.07
C LEU A 259 -13.98 -12.54 -14.89
N ARG A 260 -13.03 -12.37 -13.96
CA ARG A 260 -12.92 -13.09 -12.70
C ARG A 260 -13.17 -12.16 -11.54
N ILE A 261 -14.15 -12.49 -10.71
CA ILE A 261 -14.59 -11.67 -9.57
C ILE A 261 -14.30 -12.41 -8.28
N ALA A 262 -13.48 -11.81 -7.42
CA ALA A 262 -13.19 -12.29 -6.07
C ALA A 262 -13.91 -11.40 -5.06
N GLU A 263 -14.98 -11.90 -4.46
CA GLU A 263 -15.81 -11.11 -3.56
C GLU A 263 -15.78 -11.68 -2.14
N SER A 264 -15.12 -10.97 -1.22
CA SER A 264 -15.05 -11.32 0.21
C SER A 264 -14.61 -12.77 0.48
N ILE A 265 -13.66 -13.28 -0.30
CA ILE A 265 -13.12 -14.64 -0.19
C ILE A 265 -11.83 -14.67 0.65
N PRO A 266 -11.42 -15.84 1.20
CA PRO A 266 -10.14 -16.00 1.89
C PRO A 266 -8.94 -15.58 1.04
N PHE A 267 -7.89 -15.03 1.68
CA PHE A 267 -6.74 -14.48 0.95
C PHE A 267 -6.03 -15.50 0.05
N ALA A 268 -5.91 -16.75 0.50
CA ALA A 268 -5.29 -17.81 -0.30
C ALA A 268 -6.06 -18.07 -1.61
N GLU A 269 -7.39 -18.07 -1.54
CA GLU A 269 -8.26 -18.21 -2.71
C GLU A 269 -8.19 -16.97 -3.61
N TYR A 270 -8.17 -15.77 -3.00
CA TYR A 270 -7.96 -14.51 -3.71
C TYR A 270 -6.68 -14.55 -4.55
N VAL A 271 -5.55 -14.91 -3.94
CA VAL A 271 -4.26 -15.03 -4.65
C VAL A 271 -4.31 -16.08 -5.74
N LYS A 272 -4.95 -17.22 -5.49
CA LYS A 272 -5.12 -18.29 -6.49
C LYS A 272 -5.95 -17.81 -7.71
N MET A 273 -7.03 -17.07 -7.47
CA MET A 273 -7.87 -16.51 -8.56
C MET A 273 -7.15 -15.40 -9.32
N MET A 274 -6.39 -14.56 -8.63
CA MET A 274 -5.60 -13.50 -9.24
C MET A 274 -4.47 -14.08 -10.12
N ASN A 275 -3.82 -15.15 -9.67
CA ASN A 275 -2.78 -15.82 -10.45
C ASN A 275 -3.34 -16.34 -11.78
N GLY A 276 -2.59 -16.10 -12.86
CA GLY A 276 -3.01 -16.46 -14.23
C GLY A 276 -4.06 -15.51 -14.85
N SER A 277 -4.32 -14.35 -14.21
CA SER A 277 -5.01 -13.23 -14.84
C SER A 277 -4.01 -12.36 -15.62
N ASP A 278 -4.52 -11.59 -16.59
CA ASP A 278 -3.70 -10.69 -17.39
C ASP A 278 -3.66 -9.28 -16.78
N ALA A 279 -4.78 -8.83 -16.23
CA ALA A 279 -4.89 -7.53 -15.59
C ALA A 279 -5.73 -7.58 -14.33
N ILE A 280 -5.40 -6.71 -13.36
CA ILE A 280 -6.16 -6.48 -12.13
C ILE A 280 -6.76 -5.08 -12.12
N LEU A 281 -8.07 -4.99 -11.82
CA LEU A 281 -8.73 -3.72 -11.51
C LEU A 281 -8.63 -3.47 -10.01
N ASP A 282 -7.96 -2.37 -9.58
CA ASP A 282 -7.69 -2.12 -8.16
C ASP A 282 -8.61 -1.08 -7.54
N GLN A 283 -8.42 0.20 -7.86
CA GLN A 283 -9.22 1.31 -7.30
C GLN A 283 -9.14 2.58 -8.17
N LEU A 284 -10.19 3.42 -8.12
CA LEU A 284 -10.31 4.61 -8.95
C LEU A 284 -9.75 5.90 -8.29
N TYR A 285 -9.81 6.01 -6.97
CA TYR A 285 -9.48 7.26 -6.28
C TYR A 285 -8.03 7.26 -5.78
N SER A 286 -7.10 6.79 -6.61
CA SER A 286 -5.68 6.64 -6.31
C SER A 286 -4.82 7.15 -7.45
N TYR A 287 -3.71 7.80 -7.14
CA TYR A 287 -2.69 8.27 -8.09
C TYR A 287 -1.60 7.23 -8.30
N THR A 288 -1.37 6.40 -7.30
CA THR A 288 -0.28 5.43 -7.26
C THR A 288 -0.80 4.03 -6.91
N PRO A 289 -0.16 2.96 -7.42
CA PRO A 289 -0.54 1.60 -7.05
C PRO A 289 -0.19 1.32 -5.58
N SER A 290 -1.17 0.84 -4.83
CA SER A 290 -0.98 0.37 -3.45
C SER A 290 -0.35 -1.04 -3.43
N MET A 291 -0.19 -1.63 -2.23
CA MET A 291 0.46 -2.94 -2.08
C MET A 291 -0.19 -4.07 -2.89
N ASN A 292 -1.54 -4.08 -3.02
CA ASN A 292 -2.23 -5.14 -3.75
C ASN A 292 -1.90 -5.16 -5.26
N PRO A 293 -2.04 -4.05 -6.01
CA PRO A 293 -1.63 -4.02 -7.40
C PRO A 293 -0.11 -4.18 -7.59
N LEU A 294 0.73 -3.66 -6.68
CA LEU A 294 2.19 -3.90 -6.75
C LEU A 294 2.53 -5.39 -6.61
N GLU A 295 1.87 -6.12 -5.72
CA GLU A 295 2.00 -7.59 -5.60
C GLU A 295 1.50 -8.32 -6.86
N ALA A 296 0.47 -7.81 -7.53
CA ALA A 296 0.01 -8.34 -8.82
C ALA A 296 1.05 -8.08 -9.92
N MET A 297 1.55 -6.85 -10.01
CA MET A 297 2.59 -6.46 -10.99
C MET A 297 3.88 -7.27 -10.81
N ALA A 298 4.25 -7.62 -9.57
CA ALA A 298 5.36 -8.53 -9.29
C ALA A 298 5.17 -9.95 -9.86
N ARG A 299 3.95 -10.32 -10.21
CA ARG A 299 3.57 -11.57 -10.88
C ARG A 299 3.34 -11.40 -12.38
N GLY A 300 3.66 -10.25 -12.94
CA GLY A 300 3.41 -9.94 -14.34
C GLY A 300 1.92 -9.75 -14.65
N ILE A 301 1.14 -9.22 -13.71
CA ILE A 301 -0.26 -8.87 -13.91
C ILE A 301 -0.35 -7.35 -14.06
N ILE A 302 -0.99 -6.89 -15.13
CA ILE A 302 -1.13 -5.46 -15.45
C ILE A 302 -2.04 -4.79 -14.41
N CYS A 303 -1.64 -3.66 -13.85
CA CYS A 303 -2.50 -2.85 -13.00
C CYS A 303 -3.38 -1.94 -13.85
N ILE A 304 -4.71 -1.96 -13.60
CA ILE A 304 -5.68 -0.99 -14.09
C ILE A 304 -6.17 -0.20 -12.88
N GLY A 305 -5.83 1.09 -12.80
CA GLY A 305 -6.11 1.92 -11.63
C GLY A 305 -5.30 3.20 -11.65
N GLY A 306 -4.82 3.63 -10.47
CA GLY A 306 -4.01 4.85 -10.34
C GLY A 306 -2.63 4.70 -10.96
N GLY A 307 -2.39 5.39 -12.06
CA GLY A 307 -1.11 5.51 -12.75
C GLY A 307 -0.90 6.93 -13.25
N GLU A 308 -1.27 7.93 -12.44
CA GLU A 308 -1.19 9.34 -12.78
C GLU A 308 0.27 9.79 -13.05
N PRO A 309 0.50 10.84 -13.82
CA PRO A 309 1.85 11.37 -14.09
C PRO A 309 2.68 11.55 -12.82
N GLU A 310 2.06 12.03 -11.76
CA GLU A 310 2.71 12.28 -10.46
C GLU A 310 3.30 11.01 -9.83
N ASN A 311 2.71 9.83 -10.09
CA ASN A 311 3.29 8.55 -9.66
C ASN A 311 4.67 8.32 -10.28
N TYR A 312 4.83 8.64 -11.55
CA TYR A 312 6.08 8.44 -12.27
C TYR A 312 7.10 9.54 -11.96
N GLU A 313 6.65 10.78 -11.80
CA GLU A 313 7.48 11.92 -11.45
C GLU A 313 8.16 11.73 -10.08
N ILE A 314 7.41 11.31 -9.05
CA ILE A 314 7.96 11.17 -7.70
C ILE A 314 9.00 10.06 -7.60
N ILE A 315 8.93 9.03 -8.42
CA ILE A 315 9.92 7.94 -8.50
C ILE A 315 10.96 8.16 -9.60
N GLN A 316 10.87 9.26 -10.36
CA GLN A 316 11.76 9.61 -11.49
C GLN A 316 11.78 8.51 -12.56
N GLU A 317 10.58 8.06 -13.00
CA GLU A 317 10.45 7.06 -14.05
C GLU A 317 9.94 7.65 -15.36
N ASP A 318 10.80 7.69 -16.38
CA ASP A 318 10.49 8.31 -17.65
C ASP A 318 10.09 7.32 -18.75
N LYS A 319 10.45 6.03 -18.60
CA LYS A 319 10.35 5.03 -19.68
C LYS A 319 9.27 3.99 -19.45
N LEU A 320 9.17 3.45 -18.24
CA LEU A 320 8.24 2.39 -17.93
C LEU A 320 6.86 2.97 -17.60
N ARG A 321 5.84 2.55 -18.33
CA ARG A 321 4.44 2.97 -18.17
C ARG A 321 3.50 1.74 -18.11
N PRO A 322 3.72 0.82 -17.13
CA PRO A 322 2.98 -0.46 -17.10
C PRO A 322 1.54 -0.34 -16.61
N ILE A 323 1.18 0.77 -15.97
CA ILE A 323 -0.13 0.93 -15.33
C ILE A 323 -1.08 1.55 -16.35
N ILE A 324 -2.20 0.89 -16.59
CA ILE A 324 -3.30 1.47 -17.35
C ILE A 324 -4.04 2.42 -16.42
N ASN A 325 -3.79 3.73 -16.59
CA ASN A 325 -4.41 4.76 -15.79
C ASN A 325 -5.87 4.94 -16.17
N VAL A 326 -6.75 5.01 -15.17
CA VAL A 326 -8.18 5.27 -15.34
C VAL A 326 -8.64 6.40 -14.43
N LEU A 327 -9.42 7.32 -14.97
CA LEU A 327 -10.07 8.38 -14.20
C LEU A 327 -11.26 7.82 -13.40
N PRO A 328 -11.69 8.49 -12.32
CA PRO A 328 -12.74 7.99 -11.44
C PRO A 328 -14.16 8.15 -12.05
N ASN A 329 -14.36 7.61 -13.24
CA ASN A 329 -15.64 7.57 -13.92
C ASN A 329 -15.77 6.30 -14.79
N TYR A 330 -17.00 5.94 -15.12
CA TYR A 330 -17.32 4.74 -15.89
C TYR A 330 -16.71 4.76 -17.30
N GLU A 331 -16.78 5.91 -17.97
CA GLU A 331 -16.37 6.04 -19.37
C GLU A 331 -14.86 5.77 -19.53
N SER A 332 -14.04 6.36 -18.67
CA SER A 332 -12.59 6.12 -18.69
C SER A 332 -12.25 4.67 -18.46
N VAL A 333 -12.87 4.03 -17.46
CA VAL A 333 -12.66 2.59 -17.21
C VAL A 333 -13.11 1.73 -18.40
N TYR A 334 -14.26 2.05 -18.97
CA TYR A 334 -14.79 1.31 -20.10
C TYR A 334 -13.86 1.41 -21.33
N GLN A 335 -13.41 2.61 -21.67
CA GLN A 335 -12.54 2.86 -22.84
C GLN A 335 -11.19 2.14 -22.70
N GLU A 336 -10.56 2.19 -21.54
CA GLU A 336 -9.28 1.52 -21.31
C GLU A 336 -9.41 -0.01 -21.30
N LEU A 337 -10.50 -0.55 -20.74
CA LEU A 337 -10.78 -1.99 -20.80
C LEU A 337 -11.07 -2.45 -22.23
N GLU A 338 -11.86 -1.68 -22.98
CA GLU A 338 -12.16 -1.98 -24.39
C GLU A 338 -10.88 -1.94 -25.23
N HIS A 339 -10.04 -0.94 -25.03
CA HIS A 339 -8.76 -0.85 -25.72
C HIS A 339 -7.88 -2.07 -25.45
N LEU A 340 -7.69 -2.46 -24.19
CA LEU A 340 -6.87 -3.62 -23.84
C LEU A 340 -7.41 -4.93 -24.42
N VAL A 341 -8.73 -5.12 -24.42
CA VAL A 341 -9.39 -6.33 -24.91
C VAL A 341 -9.36 -6.42 -26.44
N LEU A 342 -9.39 -5.29 -27.14
CA LEU A 342 -9.29 -5.23 -28.59
C LEU A 342 -7.84 -5.31 -29.10
N HIS A 343 -6.86 -4.98 -28.24
CA HIS A 343 -5.43 -4.99 -28.54
C HIS A 343 -4.64 -5.94 -27.62
N PRO A 344 -4.95 -7.28 -27.65
CA PRO A 344 -4.30 -8.25 -26.78
C PRO A 344 -2.77 -8.36 -27.00
N GLU A 345 -2.26 -7.87 -28.12
CA GLU A 345 -0.82 -7.77 -28.41
C GLU A 345 -0.07 -6.82 -27.48
N LEU A 346 -0.76 -5.91 -26.78
CA LEU A 346 -0.17 -5.05 -25.74
C LEU A 346 0.11 -5.80 -24.44
N VAL A 347 -0.60 -6.90 -24.18
CA VAL A 347 -0.53 -7.63 -22.90
C VAL A 347 0.87 -8.11 -22.58
N PRO A 348 1.65 -8.77 -23.46
CA PRO A 348 3.01 -9.20 -23.17
C PRO A 348 3.91 -8.05 -22.78
N LEU A 349 3.86 -6.93 -23.51
CA LEU A 349 4.68 -5.74 -23.24
C LEU A 349 4.35 -5.13 -21.86
N LEU A 350 3.09 -4.93 -21.54
CA LEU A 350 2.67 -4.34 -20.27
C LEU A 350 2.99 -5.25 -19.07
N LYS A 351 2.89 -6.57 -19.23
CA LYS A 351 3.34 -7.55 -18.24
C LYS A 351 4.84 -7.46 -17.99
N GLN A 352 5.64 -7.39 -19.05
CA GLN A 352 7.08 -7.20 -18.96
C GLN A 352 7.43 -5.91 -18.22
N GLN A 353 6.85 -4.79 -18.65
CA GLN A 353 7.06 -3.50 -18.00
C GLN A 353 6.63 -3.51 -16.53
N SER A 354 5.56 -4.23 -16.17
CA SER A 354 5.13 -4.38 -14.77
C SER A 354 6.20 -5.04 -13.91
N ILE A 355 6.82 -6.13 -14.39
CA ILE A 355 7.90 -6.83 -13.67
C ILE A 355 9.15 -5.95 -13.56
N GLU A 356 9.51 -5.28 -14.64
CA GLU A 356 10.66 -4.36 -14.67
C GLU A 356 10.45 -3.17 -13.73
N TYR A 357 9.23 -2.59 -13.70
CA TYR A 357 8.85 -1.50 -12.81
C TYR A 357 9.02 -1.91 -11.34
N ILE A 358 8.50 -3.08 -10.95
CA ILE A 358 8.68 -3.61 -9.59
C ILE A 358 10.16 -3.84 -9.26
N SER A 359 10.91 -4.48 -10.15
CA SER A 359 12.34 -4.75 -9.96
C SER A 359 13.16 -3.46 -9.83
N LYS A 360 12.80 -2.41 -10.56
CA LYS A 360 13.53 -1.14 -10.56
C LYS A 360 13.20 -0.30 -9.33
N HIS A 361 11.92 -0.13 -8.99
CA HIS A 361 11.45 0.86 -8.02
C HIS A 361 10.99 0.29 -6.68
N HIS A 362 10.52 -0.96 -6.66
CA HIS A 362 9.87 -1.57 -5.49
C HIS A 362 10.63 -2.78 -4.94
N ASP A 363 11.74 -3.21 -5.56
CA ASP A 363 12.55 -4.32 -5.01
C ASP A 363 12.90 -4.05 -3.55
N TYR A 364 12.52 -4.98 -2.67
CA TYR A 364 12.59 -4.81 -1.22
C TYR A 364 14.00 -4.56 -0.68
N ILE A 365 15.06 -5.04 -1.37
CA ILE A 365 16.44 -4.75 -1.00
C ILE A 365 16.81 -3.31 -1.40
N LYS A 366 16.44 -2.88 -2.62
CA LYS A 366 16.67 -1.51 -3.08
C LYS A 366 15.92 -0.51 -2.22
N VAL A 367 14.66 -0.81 -1.88
CA VAL A 367 13.86 0.01 -0.98
C VAL A 367 14.47 0.04 0.42
N ALA A 368 14.87 -1.11 0.98
CA ALA A 368 15.54 -1.16 2.28
C ALA A 368 16.83 -0.32 2.33
N LYS A 369 17.61 -0.25 1.24
CA LYS A 369 18.78 0.64 1.15
C LYS A 369 18.38 2.13 1.22
N ARG A 370 17.24 2.51 0.62
CA ARG A 370 16.72 3.90 0.75
C ARG A 370 16.30 4.22 2.17
N TYR A 371 15.66 3.28 2.87
CA TYR A 371 15.33 3.40 4.29
C TYR A 371 16.60 3.49 5.14
N GLU A 372 17.57 2.63 4.90
CA GLU A 372 18.88 2.66 5.59
C GLU A 372 19.57 4.03 5.47
N ALA A 373 19.65 4.57 4.27
CA ALA A 373 20.26 5.89 4.02
C ALA A 373 19.50 7.02 4.75
N PHE A 374 18.16 6.96 4.75
CA PHE A 374 17.33 7.91 5.48
C PHE A 374 17.55 7.81 7.01
N TYR A 375 17.58 6.60 7.55
CA TYR A 375 17.83 6.36 8.98
C TYR A 375 19.22 6.86 9.40
N GLN A 376 20.25 6.57 8.62
CA GLN A 376 21.61 7.05 8.87
C GLN A 376 21.68 8.58 8.89
N LYS A 377 21.03 9.24 7.91
CA LYS A 377 20.96 10.72 7.88
C LYS A 377 20.31 11.31 9.15
N LEU A 378 19.27 10.66 9.67
CA LEU A 378 18.62 11.11 10.92
C LEU A 378 19.49 10.90 12.15
N LEU A 379 20.27 9.82 12.20
CA LEU A 379 21.13 9.51 13.35
C LEU A 379 22.36 10.45 13.46
N ILE A 380 22.77 11.07 12.34
CA ILE A 380 23.89 12.04 12.31
C ILE A 380 23.41 13.44 12.72
N ARG A 381 22.13 13.77 12.53
CA ARG A 381 21.50 15.01 13.00
C ARG A 381 21.19 14.95 14.50
#